data_09313a505387bd302dd4244afd99aa72
#
_entry.id   09313a505387bd302dd4244afd99aa72
#
_cell.length_a   1.000
_cell.length_b   1.000
_cell.length_c   1.000
_cell.angle_alpha   90.00
_cell.angle_beta   90.00
_cell.angle_gamma   90.00
#
_symmetry.space_group_name_H-M   'P 1'
#
loop_
_entity.id
_entity.type
_entity.pdbx_description
1 polymer ?
#
loop_
_entity_poly.entity_id
_entity_poly.type
_entity_poly.pdbx_seq_one_letter_code
_entity_poly.pdbx_strand_id
1 'polypeptide(L)'
;VKKIASILIFILILIAAKVIGNLGGKYAATSKQPNQHESLRMFVNEFAVNNANFNYPIKINEETYLISRSIKDEGQSMFVVENYRIIAPVTANPSEIKAAGENTQQQVKGIFCASLQERDRLFTGYSSVGIIQNMTDSNGKALFSIKVEKSQCS
;
A
#
# COMPACT_ATOMS: atom_id res chain seq x y z
N VAL A 1 -6.50 -24.73 -1.23
CA VAL A 1 -5.28 -23.97 -0.88
C VAL A 1 -4.86 -23.06 -2.03
N LYS A 2 -4.71 -23.53 -3.28
CA LYS A 2 -4.36 -22.69 -4.46
C LYS A 2 -5.36 -21.57 -4.77
N LYS A 3 -6.66 -21.77 -4.51
CA LYS A 3 -7.70 -20.75 -4.75
C LYS A 3 -7.64 -19.58 -3.76
N ILE A 4 -7.26 -19.84 -2.52
CA ILE A 4 -7.19 -18.81 -1.46
C ILE A 4 -6.05 -17.82 -1.75
N ALA A 5 -4.87 -18.31 -2.13
CA ALA A 5 -3.72 -17.47 -2.49
C ALA A 5 -4.04 -16.54 -3.68
N SER A 6 -4.72 -17.05 -4.72
CA SER A 6 -5.07 -16.24 -5.90
C SER A 6 -6.12 -15.17 -5.61
N ILE A 7 -7.09 -15.44 -4.74
CA ILE A 7 -8.14 -14.47 -4.37
C ILE A 7 -7.59 -13.36 -3.48
N LEU A 8 -6.74 -13.70 -2.52
CA LEU A 8 -6.03 -12.74 -1.67
C LEU A 8 -5.24 -11.72 -2.49
N ILE A 9 -4.55 -12.20 -3.50
CA ILE A 9 -3.71 -11.39 -4.38
C ILE A 9 -4.54 -10.37 -5.16
N PHE A 10 -5.66 -10.77 -5.76
CA PHE A 10 -6.45 -9.89 -6.63
C PHE A 10 -7.09 -8.71 -5.89
N ILE A 11 -7.42 -8.87 -4.63
CA ILE A 11 -8.15 -7.87 -3.85
C ILE A 11 -7.20 -6.85 -3.19
N LEU A 12 -6.02 -7.28 -2.75
CA LEU A 12 -4.98 -6.37 -2.27
C LEU A 12 -4.57 -5.33 -3.33
N ILE A 13 -4.57 -5.74 -4.60
CA ILE A 13 -4.26 -4.92 -5.76
C ILE A 13 -5.29 -3.79 -5.95
N LEU A 14 -6.57 -4.09 -5.88
CA LEU A 14 -7.64 -3.12 -6.16
C LEU A 14 -7.68 -1.98 -5.13
N ILE A 15 -7.24 -2.21 -3.91
CA ILE A 15 -7.29 -1.21 -2.85
C ILE A 15 -6.10 -0.27 -2.90
N ALA A 16 -4.90 -0.77 -3.13
CA ALA A 16 -3.73 0.08 -3.34
C ALA A 16 -3.95 1.04 -4.54
N ALA A 17 -4.50 0.53 -5.65
CA ALA A 17 -4.82 1.33 -6.83
C ALA A 17 -5.90 2.40 -6.56
N LYS A 18 -6.97 2.05 -5.80
CA LYS A 18 -8.06 3.01 -5.50
C LYS A 18 -7.62 4.14 -4.59
N VAL A 19 -6.79 3.87 -3.59
CA VAL A 19 -6.31 4.89 -2.65
C VAL A 19 -5.35 5.84 -3.34
N ILE A 20 -4.43 5.32 -4.12
CA ILE A 20 -3.50 6.15 -4.89
C ILE A 20 -4.24 6.87 -6.04
N GLY A 21 -5.26 6.24 -6.67
CA GLY A 21 -6.07 6.81 -7.74
C GLY A 21 -6.96 7.98 -7.31
N ASN A 22 -7.68 7.88 -6.21
CA ASN A 22 -8.58 8.94 -5.73
C ASN A 22 -7.85 10.19 -5.21
N LEU A 23 -6.63 10.04 -4.68
CA LEU A 23 -5.86 11.18 -4.18
C LEU A 23 -5.28 12.05 -5.31
N GLY A 24 -5.05 11.51 -6.51
CA GLY A 24 -4.44 12.25 -7.61
C GLY A 24 -5.39 13.04 -8.52
N GLY A 25 -6.66 12.66 -8.55
CA GLY A 25 -7.62 13.32 -9.45
C GLY A 25 -7.97 14.76 -9.07
N LYS A 26 -7.80 15.15 -7.83
CA LYS A 26 -8.12 16.51 -7.35
C LYS A 26 -7.01 17.54 -7.59
N TYR A 27 -5.76 17.11 -7.76
CA TYR A 27 -4.63 18.03 -7.93
C TYR A 27 -4.43 18.54 -9.35
N ALA A 28 -5.05 17.91 -10.34
CA ALA A 28 -4.96 18.35 -11.73
C ALA A 28 -5.82 19.58 -12.08
N ALA A 29 -6.72 19.99 -11.17
CA ALA A 29 -7.77 20.97 -11.48
C ALA A 29 -7.48 22.40 -10.98
N THR A 30 -6.37 22.68 -10.29
CA THR A 30 -6.06 24.03 -9.80
C THR A 30 -5.07 24.76 -10.72
N SER A 31 -5.48 25.90 -11.23
CA SER A 31 -4.74 26.74 -12.18
C SER A 31 -3.47 27.43 -11.65
N LYS A 32 -3.09 27.23 -10.40
CA LYS A 32 -1.78 27.55 -9.83
C LYS A 32 -1.13 26.25 -9.39
N GLN A 33 -0.06 25.84 -10.09
CA GLN A 33 0.76 24.71 -9.60
C GLN A 33 1.36 25.10 -8.25
N PRO A 34 0.94 24.43 -7.15
CA PRO A 34 1.58 24.62 -5.87
C PRO A 34 3.07 24.24 -5.99
N ASN A 35 3.93 24.86 -5.19
CA ASN A 35 5.29 24.41 -5.12
C ASN A 35 5.34 22.96 -4.60
N GLN A 36 6.42 22.25 -4.92
CA GLN A 36 6.54 20.83 -4.60
C GLN A 36 6.33 20.50 -3.11
N HIS A 37 6.84 21.34 -2.23
CA HIS A 37 6.71 21.19 -0.77
C HIS A 37 5.24 21.33 -0.32
N GLU A 38 4.51 22.23 -0.93
CA GLU A 38 3.10 22.47 -0.67
C GLU A 38 2.25 21.30 -1.15
N SER A 39 2.52 20.79 -2.35
CA SER A 39 1.83 19.62 -2.92
C SER A 39 2.02 18.37 -2.08
N LEU A 40 3.23 18.13 -1.59
CA LEU A 40 3.52 17.00 -0.72
C LEU A 40 2.83 17.12 0.63
N ARG A 41 2.89 18.31 1.25
CA ARG A 41 2.20 18.57 2.52
C ARG A 41 0.70 18.38 2.38
N MET A 42 0.11 18.82 1.27
CA MET A 42 -1.31 18.59 0.96
C MET A 42 -1.61 17.10 0.84
N PHE A 43 -0.77 16.34 0.12
CA PHE A 43 -0.92 14.89 0.01
C PHE A 43 -0.89 14.19 1.37
N VAL A 44 0.09 14.51 2.22
CA VAL A 44 0.21 13.92 3.57
C VAL A 44 -0.99 14.26 4.43
N ASN A 45 -1.44 15.53 4.41
CA ASN A 45 -2.60 15.97 5.16
C ASN A 45 -3.90 15.30 4.66
N GLU A 46 -4.10 15.22 3.34
CA GLU A 46 -5.27 14.56 2.76
C GLU A 46 -5.26 13.07 3.08
N PHE A 47 -4.11 12.41 3.01
CA PHE A 47 -3.97 11.03 3.44
C PHE A 47 -4.37 10.85 4.91
N ALA A 48 -3.89 11.72 5.80
CA ALA A 48 -4.19 11.66 7.23
C ALA A 48 -5.69 11.85 7.49
N VAL A 49 -6.32 12.83 6.85
CA VAL A 49 -7.78 13.10 6.97
C VAL A 49 -8.58 11.91 6.44
N ASN A 50 -8.24 11.40 5.26
CA ASN A 50 -8.94 10.25 4.69
C ASN A 50 -8.76 9.01 5.56
N ASN A 51 -7.54 8.78 6.08
CA ASN A 51 -7.26 7.65 6.94
C ASN A 51 -8.01 7.72 8.28
N ALA A 52 -8.16 8.91 8.85
CA ALA A 52 -8.93 9.11 10.09
C ALA A 52 -10.43 8.84 9.92
N ASN A 53 -10.95 8.99 8.70
CA ASN A 53 -12.36 8.71 8.38
C ASN A 53 -12.65 7.21 8.17
N PHE A 54 -11.63 6.36 8.12
CA PHE A 54 -11.82 4.93 8.03
C PHE A 54 -11.97 4.29 9.42
N ASN A 55 -13.05 3.54 9.58
CA ASN A 55 -13.23 2.71 10.77
C ASN A 55 -12.50 1.37 10.57
N TYR A 56 -11.30 1.26 11.10
CA TYR A 56 -10.57 -0.02 11.09
C TYR A 56 -11.16 -1.00 12.12
N PRO A 57 -11.12 -2.31 11.85
CA PRO A 57 -10.62 -2.96 10.64
C PRO A 57 -11.58 -2.85 9.45
N ILE A 58 -11.03 -2.67 8.25
CA ILE A 58 -11.80 -2.67 7.01
C ILE A 58 -11.79 -4.07 6.41
N LYS A 59 -12.96 -4.63 6.17
CA LYS A 59 -13.12 -5.92 5.50
C LYS A 59 -12.73 -5.78 4.03
N ILE A 60 -11.70 -6.50 3.60
CA ILE A 60 -11.20 -6.52 2.24
C ILE A 60 -11.92 -7.63 1.44
N ASN A 61 -12.00 -8.80 2.04
CA ASN A 61 -12.74 -9.95 1.56
C ASN A 61 -13.20 -10.80 2.77
N GLU A 62 -13.74 -11.98 2.54
CA GLU A 62 -14.25 -12.83 3.60
C GLU A 62 -13.19 -13.29 4.60
N GLU A 63 -11.93 -13.34 4.18
CA GLU A 63 -10.84 -13.88 4.97
C GLU A 63 -9.78 -12.85 5.39
N THR A 64 -9.85 -11.61 4.86
CA THR A 64 -8.80 -10.61 5.04
C THR A 64 -9.35 -9.27 5.47
N TYR A 65 -8.72 -8.68 6.47
CA TYR A 65 -8.99 -7.34 6.95
C TYR A 65 -7.74 -6.46 6.85
N LEU A 66 -7.94 -5.21 6.43
CA LEU A 66 -6.97 -4.14 6.63
C LEU A 66 -7.13 -3.61 8.05
N ILE A 67 -6.11 -3.81 8.87
CA ILE A 67 -6.13 -3.48 10.29
C ILE A 67 -5.76 -2.03 10.54
N SER A 68 -4.82 -1.53 9.77
CA SER A 68 -4.37 -0.12 9.86
C SER A 68 -3.62 0.29 8.61
N ARG A 69 -3.61 1.60 8.39
CA ARG A 69 -2.79 2.26 7.37
C ARG A 69 -2.16 3.51 7.96
N SER A 70 -0.92 3.77 7.65
CA SER A 70 -0.20 4.96 8.12
C SER A 70 0.83 5.42 7.11
N ILE A 71 1.32 6.66 7.26
CA ILE A 71 2.52 7.14 6.58
C ILE A 71 3.67 7.06 7.59
N LYS A 72 4.77 6.48 7.15
CA LYS A 72 6.06 6.52 7.84
C LYS A 72 6.96 7.50 7.07
N ASP A 73 7.20 8.66 7.65
CA ASP A 73 8.09 9.69 7.12
C ASP A 73 9.36 9.73 7.97
N GLU A 74 10.49 9.42 7.36
CA GLU A 74 11.81 9.39 7.98
C GLU A 74 12.74 10.44 7.33
N GLY A 75 12.20 11.61 6.99
CA GLY A 75 12.93 12.73 6.42
C GLY A 75 13.24 12.57 4.94
N GLN A 76 14.12 11.65 4.57
CA GLN A 76 14.43 11.36 3.16
C GLN A 76 13.69 10.14 2.60
N SER A 77 12.95 9.43 3.44
CA SER A 77 12.21 8.23 3.04
C SER A 77 10.76 8.36 3.48
N MET A 78 9.83 8.07 2.59
CA MET A 78 8.40 8.08 2.89
C MET A 78 7.74 6.78 2.42
N PHE A 79 7.09 6.09 3.35
CA PHE A 79 6.39 4.85 3.06
C PHE A 79 4.94 4.90 3.52
N VAL A 80 4.03 4.42 2.68
CA VAL A 80 2.69 4.00 3.13
C VAL A 80 2.83 2.61 3.74
N VAL A 81 2.43 2.47 5.00
CA VAL A 81 2.47 1.18 5.73
C VAL A 81 1.05 0.69 5.92
N GLU A 82 0.78 -0.51 5.45
CA GLU A 82 -0.52 -1.18 5.54
C GLU A 82 -0.36 -2.50 6.31
N ASN A 83 -1.19 -2.71 7.31
CA ASN A 83 -1.19 -3.94 8.11
C ASN A 83 -2.47 -4.72 7.84
N TYR A 84 -2.33 -5.95 7.41
CA TYR A 84 -3.42 -6.86 7.08
C TYR A 84 -3.45 -8.05 8.01
N ARG A 85 -4.64 -8.61 8.23
CA ARG A 85 -4.85 -9.83 9.00
C ARG A 85 -5.73 -10.79 8.23
N ILE A 86 -5.28 -12.05 8.15
CA ILE A 86 -6.08 -13.17 7.67
C ILE A 86 -6.83 -13.75 8.87
N ILE A 87 -8.16 -13.89 8.78
CA ILE A 87 -8.99 -14.44 9.86
C ILE A 87 -9.15 -15.96 9.75
N ALA A 88 -8.93 -16.53 8.56
CA ALA A 88 -8.94 -17.97 8.39
C ALA A 88 -7.63 -18.60 8.92
N PRO A 89 -7.68 -19.83 9.45
CA PRO A 89 -6.48 -20.53 9.84
C PRO A 89 -5.55 -20.74 8.65
N VAL A 90 -4.28 -20.34 8.79
CA VAL A 90 -3.27 -20.52 7.76
C VAL A 90 -2.57 -21.85 7.98
N THR A 91 -2.92 -22.86 7.15
CA THR A 91 -2.34 -24.19 7.18
C THR A 91 -1.19 -24.38 6.20
N ALA A 92 -0.85 -23.30 5.45
CA ALA A 92 0.22 -23.32 4.47
C ALA A 92 1.59 -23.53 5.13
N ASN A 93 2.46 -24.27 4.44
CA ASN A 93 3.84 -24.45 4.89
C ASN A 93 4.69 -23.19 4.60
N PRO A 94 5.88 -23.04 5.20
CA PRO A 94 6.71 -21.86 5.05
C PRO A 94 7.08 -21.53 3.60
N SER A 95 7.27 -22.52 2.73
CA SER A 95 7.59 -22.28 1.31
C SER A 95 6.41 -21.73 0.53
N GLU A 96 5.19 -22.17 0.83
CA GLU A 96 3.96 -21.61 0.24
C GLU A 96 3.72 -20.18 0.69
N ILE A 97 3.96 -19.87 1.98
CA ILE A 97 3.86 -18.54 2.54
C ILE A 97 4.86 -17.59 1.86
N LYS A 98 6.11 -18.03 1.71
CA LYS A 98 7.14 -17.26 1.00
C LYS A 98 6.76 -16.99 -0.45
N ALA A 99 6.34 -18.01 -1.19
CA ALA A 99 5.91 -17.87 -2.57
C ALA A 99 4.71 -16.92 -2.72
N ALA A 100 3.77 -16.95 -1.77
CA ALA A 100 2.66 -16.00 -1.72
C ALA A 100 3.14 -14.56 -1.52
N GLY A 101 4.10 -14.34 -0.62
CA GLY A 101 4.72 -13.03 -0.38
C GLY A 101 5.44 -12.49 -1.62
N GLU A 102 6.25 -13.31 -2.27
CA GLU A 102 6.97 -12.93 -3.51
C GLU A 102 6.00 -12.57 -4.64
N ASN A 103 4.95 -13.35 -4.83
CA ASN A 103 3.94 -13.07 -5.83
C ASN A 103 3.17 -11.77 -5.52
N THR A 104 2.81 -11.55 -4.26
CA THR A 104 2.18 -10.30 -3.80
C THR A 104 3.10 -9.11 -4.07
N GLN A 105 4.39 -9.22 -3.78
CA GLN A 105 5.37 -8.16 -4.02
C GLN A 105 5.45 -7.77 -5.49
N GLN A 106 5.46 -8.73 -6.41
CA GLN A 106 5.51 -8.44 -7.86
C GLN A 106 4.26 -7.69 -8.32
N GLN A 107 3.10 -8.06 -7.81
CA GLN A 107 1.85 -7.41 -8.20
C GLN A 107 1.75 -6.00 -7.61
N VAL A 108 2.09 -5.83 -6.33
CA VAL A 108 2.13 -4.51 -5.68
C VAL A 108 3.13 -3.60 -6.39
N LYS A 109 4.29 -4.14 -6.80
CA LYS A 109 5.28 -3.40 -7.60
C LYS A 109 4.68 -2.86 -8.90
N GLY A 110 4.00 -3.69 -9.67
CA GLY A 110 3.38 -3.27 -10.93
C GLY A 110 2.43 -2.08 -10.75
N ILE A 111 1.56 -2.16 -9.74
CA ILE A 111 0.58 -1.10 -9.46
C ILE A 111 1.23 0.15 -8.89
N PHE A 112 2.15 -0.01 -7.94
CA PHE A 112 2.86 1.10 -7.34
C PHE A 112 3.65 1.88 -8.39
N CYS A 113 4.40 1.20 -9.25
CA CYS A 113 5.20 1.84 -10.28
C CYS A 113 4.34 2.56 -11.32
N ALA A 114 3.22 1.98 -11.76
CA ALA A 114 2.28 2.65 -12.65
C ALA A 114 1.70 3.92 -12.02
N SER A 115 1.31 3.85 -10.75
CA SER A 115 0.77 5.00 -10.02
C SER A 115 1.81 6.08 -9.75
N LEU A 116 3.07 5.69 -9.56
CA LEU A 116 4.16 6.62 -9.30
C LEU A 116 4.51 7.45 -10.53
N GLN A 117 4.43 6.89 -11.74
CA GLN A 117 4.71 7.62 -12.98
C GLN A 117 3.87 8.90 -13.12
N GLU A 118 2.62 8.85 -12.68
CA GLU A 118 1.71 10.01 -12.70
C GLU A 118 2.06 11.09 -11.66
N ARG A 119 2.86 10.75 -10.64
CA ARG A 119 3.06 11.57 -9.42
C ARG A 119 4.51 11.74 -9.03
N ASP A 120 5.43 11.34 -9.85
CA ASP A 120 6.87 11.37 -9.54
C ASP A 120 7.34 12.76 -9.08
N ARG A 121 6.73 13.82 -9.61
CA ARG A 121 7.03 15.21 -9.24
C ARG A 121 6.76 15.53 -7.78
N LEU A 122 5.80 14.84 -7.13
CA LEU A 122 5.49 15.07 -5.72
C LEU A 122 6.60 14.57 -4.78
N PHE A 123 7.37 13.60 -5.23
CA PHE A 123 8.32 12.87 -4.40
C PHE A 123 9.80 13.12 -4.74
N THR A 124 10.08 14.17 -5.55
CA THR A 124 11.46 14.49 -5.97
C THR A 124 12.40 14.82 -4.80
N GLY A 125 11.86 15.26 -3.67
CA GLY A 125 12.65 15.53 -2.45
C GLY A 125 12.99 14.31 -1.60
N TYR A 126 12.43 13.13 -1.94
CA TYR A 126 12.67 11.89 -1.22
C TYR A 126 13.61 10.97 -1.99
N SER A 127 14.62 10.47 -1.31
CA SER A 127 15.54 9.47 -1.87
C SER A 127 14.87 8.09 -1.96
N SER A 128 13.91 7.80 -1.08
CA SER A 128 13.15 6.56 -1.07
C SER A 128 11.67 6.83 -0.81
N VAL A 129 10.82 6.36 -1.72
CA VAL A 129 9.36 6.38 -1.57
C VAL A 129 8.85 4.98 -1.87
N GLY A 130 7.88 4.51 -1.09
CA GLY A 130 7.39 3.15 -1.29
C GLY A 130 6.14 2.80 -0.51
N ILE A 131 5.84 1.52 -0.56
CA ILE A 131 4.78 0.87 0.21
C ILE A 131 5.33 -0.32 0.96
N ILE A 132 4.90 -0.48 2.20
CA ILE A 132 5.17 -1.64 3.05
C ILE A 132 3.82 -2.28 3.36
N GLN A 133 3.70 -3.58 3.12
CA GLN A 133 2.52 -4.34 3.51
C GLN A 133 2.93 -5.49 4.41
N ASN A 134 2.34 -5.54 5.59
CA ASN A 134 2.55 -6.58 6.58
C ASN A 134 1.32 -7.47 6.66
N MET A 135 1.51 -8.78 6.57
CA MET A 135 0.46 -9.77 6.67
C MET A 135 0.65 -10.62 7.93
N THR A 136 -0.41 -10.73 8.73
CA THR A 136 -0.44 -11.58 9.92
C THR A 136 -1.58 -12.61 9.80
N ASP A 137 -1.48 -13.71 10.55
CA ASP A 137 -2.58 -14.65 10.73
C ASP A 137 -3.60 -14.18 11.79
N SER A 138 -4.61 -14.98 12.05
CA SER A 138 -5.64 -14.72 13.06
C SER A 138 -5.09 -14.55 14.47
N ASN A 139 -3.94 -15.15 14.78
CA ASN A 139 -3.26 -15.09 16.08
C ASN A 139 -2.27 -13.92 16.18
N GLY A 140 -2.13 -13.12 15.11
CA GLY A 140 -1.16 -12.03 15.04
C GLY A 140 0.25 -12.47 14.68
N LYS A 141 0.47 -13.74 14.34
CA LYS A 141 1.77 -14.22 13.87
C LYS A 141 2.07 -13.66 12.48
N ALA A 142 3.26 -13.09 12.30
CA ALA A 142 3.69 -12.61 11.00
C ALA A 142 3.80 -13.76 10.00
N LEU A 143 3.17 -13.58 8.84
CA LEU A 143 3.25 -14.48 7.70
C LEU A 143 4.34 -14.02 6.73
N PHE A 144 4.20 -12.79 6.24
CA PHE A 144 5.21 -12.14 5.42
C PHE A 144 5.09 -10.62 5.52
N SER A 145 6.15 -9.94 5.13
CA SER A 145 6.18 -8.49 4.89
C SER A 145 6.80 -8.25 3.52
N ILE A 146 6.18 -7.36 2.75
CA ILE A 146 6.71 -6.93 1.47
C ILE A 146 7.04 -5.45 1.53
N LYS A 147 8.08 -5.05 0.79
CA LYS A 147 8.47 -3.66 0.61
C LYS A 147 8.71 -3.42 -0.86
N VAL A 148 8.04 -2.40 -1.40
CA VAL A 148 8.24 -1.94 -2.76
C VAL A 148 8.68 -0.49 -2.72
N GLU A 149 9.77 -0.18 -3.41
CA GLU A 149 10.36 1.15 -3.45
C GLU A 149 10.43 1.70 -4.87
N LYS A 150 10.47 3.03 -4.98
CA LYS A 150 10.64 3.75 -6.24
C LYS A 150 11.84 3.27 -7.06
N SER A 151 12.94 2.93 -6.42
CA SER A 151 14.16 2.39 -7.05
C SER A 151 13.93 1.08 -7.81
N GLN A 152 12.85 0.37 -7.53
CA GLN A 152 12.47 -0.89 -8.20
C GLN A 152 11.58 -0.67 -9.43
N CYS A 153 11.24 0.58 -9.75
CA CYS A 153 10.32 0.96 -10.84
C CYS A 153 11.01 1.31 -12.16
N SER A 154 12.23 0.87 -12.34
CA SER A 154 13.00 1.05 -13.58
C SER A 154 12.64 0.00 -14.63
#